data_4890050c8d18450a9e700e6e9bf35bbe
#
_entry.id   4890050c8d18450a9e700e6e9bf35bbe
#
_cell.length_a   1.000
_cell.length_b   1.000
_cell.length_c   1.000
_cell.angle_alpha   90.00
_cell.angle_beta   90.00
_cell.angle_gamma   90.00
#
_symmetry.space_group_name_H-M   'P 1'
#
loop_
_entity.id
_entity.type
_entity.pdbx_description
1 polymer ?
#
loop_
_entity_poly.entity_id
_entity_poly.type
_entity_poly.pdbx_seq_one_letter_code
_entity_poly.pdbx_strand_id
1 'polypeptide(L)'
;KNSAPISAEVCEDVIKGDYSSLNQPDQPLLVEFYAKLKYQQLRPRTIVEYTREAYIMKAGKVRVTLDHHIRTSNQPSFFLSSSYPGFSLPDACILEVKYDQFLPEVVRSITALSSRPTTSFSKYAVSRIFQE
;
A
#
# COMPACT_ATOMS: atom_id res chain seq x y z
N LYS A 1 3.55 2.98 -13.18
CA LYS A 1 3.98 2.63 -11.81
C LYS A 1 5.30 1.90 -11.92
N ASN A 2 6.34 2.45 -11.32
CA ASN A 2 7.69 1.88 -11.37
C ASN A 2 8.01 1.20 -10.03
N SER A 3 8.86 0.19 -10.05
CA SER A 3 9.36 -0.51 -8.87
C SER A 3 10.83 -0.87 -9.04
N ALA A 4 11.58 -0.83 -7.95
CA ALA A 4 12.95 -1.30 -7.90
C ALA A 4 13.13 -2.16 -6.63
N PRO A 5 13.89 -3.26 -6.69
CA PRO A 5 14.22 -4.04 -5.51
C PRO A 5 15.23 -3.28 -4.64
N ILE A 6 15.13 -3.47 -3.32
CA ILE A 6 16.14 -3.07 -2.35
C ILE A 6 16.43 -4.22 -1.40
N SER A 7 17.63 -4.27 -0.81
CA SER A 7 17.96 -5.26 0.21
C SER A 7 17.30 -4.93 1.55
N ALA A 8 17.21 -5.90 2.44
CA ALA A 8 16.72 -5.69 3.80
C ALA A 8 17.57 -4.65 4.55
N GLU A 9 18.86 -4.70 4.38
CA GLU A 9 19.81 -3.73 4.98
C GLU A 9 19.51 -2.29 4.55
N VAL A 10 19.34 -2.05 3.24
CA VAL A 10 18.96 -0.73 2.71
C VAL A 10 17.60 -0.29 3.25
N CYS A 11 16.66 -1.21 3.39
CA CYS A 11 15.36 -0.91 3.98
C CYS A 11 15.48 -0.48 5.45
N GLU A 12 16.30 -1.18 6.24
CA GLU A 12 16.58 -0.82 7.64
C GLU A 12 17.25 0.55 7.77
N ASP A 13 18.24 0.85 6.91
CA ASP A 13 18.91 2.16 6.88
C ASP A 13 17.89 3.28 6.63
N VAL A 14 17.01 3.10 5.64
CA VAL A 14 15.93 4.05 5.34
C VAL A 14 15.01 4.27 6.54
N ILE A 15 14.67 3.20 7.25
CA ILE A 15 13.84 3.27 8.46
C ILE A 15 14.54 4.04 9.57
N LYS A 16 15.85 3.85 9.75
CA LYS A 16 16.68 4.56 10.71
C LYS A 16 16.97 6.04 10.31
N GLY A 17 16.69 6.39 9.05
CA GLY A 17 16.91 7.75 8.51
C GLY A 17 18.22 7.93 7.81
N ASP A 18 18.98 6.87 7.59
CA ASP A 18 20.16 6.87 6.71
C ASP A 18 19.72 6.53 5.27
N TYR A 19 19.92 7.46 4.36
CA TYR A 19 19.52 7.33 2.96
C TYR A 19 20.71 7.17 2.02
N SER A 20 21.92 7.09 2.53
CA SER A 20 23.16 7.09 1.72
C SER A 20 23.20 5.91 0.75
N SER A 21 22.75 4.75 1.16
CA SER A 21 22.68 3.52 0.38
C SER A 21 21.72 3.58 -0.83
N LEU A 22 20.80 4.56 -0.87
CA LEU A 22 19.88 4.76 -1.99
C LEU A 22 20.49 5.57 -3.14
N ASN A 23 21.62 6.28 -2.91
CA ASN A 23 22.24 7.10 -3.94
C ASN A 23 23.07 6.25 -4.90
N GLN A 24 22.40 5.43 -5.70
CA GLN A 24 22.99 4.50 -6.68
C GLN A 24 22.74 5.03 -8.10
N PRO A 25 23.76 5.56 -8.80
CA PRO A 25 23.59 6.19 -10.12
C PRO A 25 22.98 5.27 -11.18
N ASP A 26 23.23 3.96 -11.07
CA ASP A 26 22.73 2.96 -12.03
C ASP A 26 21.25 2.62 -11.82
N GLN A 27 20.62 3.15 -10.76
CA GLN A 27 19.22 2.90 -10.43
C GLN A 27 18.43 4.21 -10.29
N PRO A 28 17.97 4.79 -11.40
CA PRO A 28 17.30 6.11 -11.41
C PRO A 28 16.14 6.24 -10.43
N LEU A 29 15.38 5.15 -10.21
CA LEU A 29 14.24 5.14 -9.29
C LEU A 29 14.68 5.27 -7.82
N LEU A 30 15.83 4.69 -7.46
CA LEU A 30 16.38 4.83 -6.10
C LEU A 30 16.93 6.24 -5.89
N VAL A 31 17.58 6.82 -6.90
CA VAL A 31 18.05 8.22 -6.86
C VAL A 31 16.85 9.17 -6.72
N GLU A 32 15.75 8.96 -7.46
CA GLU A 32 14.52 9.73 -7.30
C GLU A 32 13.96 9.61 -5.88
N PHE A 33 13.93 8.40 -5.35
CA PHE A 33 13.46 8.14 -3.98
C PHE A 33 14.34 8.82 -2.94
N TYR A 34 15.67 8.72 -3.08
CA TYR A 34 16.64 9.44 -2.26
C TYR A 34 16.37 10.95 -2.25
N ALA A 35 16.20 11.54 -3.44
CA ALA A 35 15.93 12.97 -3.57
C ALA A 35 14.64 13.36 -2.83
N LYS A 36 13.56 12.58 -2.95
CA LYS A 36 12.30 12.82 -2.22
C LYS A 36 12.48 12.74 -0.72
N LEU A 37 13.21 11.74 -0.21
CA LEU A 37 13.48 11.62 1.21
C LEU A 37 14.27 12.83 1.75
N LYS A 38 15.25 13.31 0.98
CA LYS A 38 16.11 14.45 1.37
C LYS A 38 15.39 15.80 1.25
N TYR A 39 14.85 16.11 0.08
CA TYR A 39 14.33 17.44 -0.21
C TYR A 39 12.88 17.64 0.25
N GLN A 40 12.05 16.61 0.18
CA GLN A 40 10.67 16.68 0.68
C GLN A 40 10.55 16.23 2.13
N GLN A 41 11.66 15.83 2.76
CA GLN A 41 11.72 15.37 4.14
C GLN A 41 10.73 14.23 4.45
N LEU A 42 10.50 13.35 3.48
CA LEU A 42 9.66 12.17 3.69
C LEU A 42 10.29 11.25 4.74
N ARG A 43 9.47 10.64 5.53
CA ARG A 43 9.89 9.70 6.59
C ARG A 43 8.94 8.51 6.65
N PRO A 44 9.42 7.31 6.92
CA PRO A 44 8.56 6.19 7.31
C PRO A 44 7.73 6.59 8.54
N ARG A 45 6.43 6.37 8.50
CA ARG A 45 5.52 6.79 9.57
C ARG A 45 4.62 5.69 10.07
N THR A 46 4.26 4.76 9.22
CA THR A 46 3.31 3.71 9.56
C THR A 46 3.58 2.47 8.73
N ILE A 47 3.29 1.32 9.30
CA ILE A 47 3.19 0.05 8.60
C ILE A 47 1.70 -0.19 8.34
N VAL A 48 1.37 -0.61 7.12
CA VAL A 48 0.04 -1.09 6.77
C VAL A 48 0.20 -2.45 6.13
N GLU A 49 -0.31 -3.47 6.80
CA GLU A 49 -0.34 -4.85 6.34
C GLU A 49 -1.77 -5.25 5.99
N TYR A 50 -1.94 -6.03 4.95
CA TYR A 50 -3.24 -6.59 4.57
C TYR A 50 -3.06 -7.78 3.64
N THR A 51 -4.05 -8.67 3.63
CA THR A 51 -4.15 -9.73 2.64
C THR A 51 -4.90 -9.21 1.43
N ARG A 52 -4.40 -9.48 0.21
CA ARG A 52 -5.04 -9.06 -1.04
C ARG A 52 -5.34 -10.26 -1.91
N GLU A 53 -6.61 -10.40 -2.28
CA GLU A 53 -7.04 -11.23 -3.39
C GLU A 53 -7.23 -10.36 -4.63
N ALA A 54 -6.68 -10.79 -5.77
CA ALA A 54 -6.75 -10.02 -7.01
C ALA A 54 -7.29 -10.88 -8.16
N TYR A 55 -8.34 -10.39 -8.80
CA TYR A 55 -9.03 -11.02 -9.91
C TYR A 55 -8.89 -10.13 -11.15
N ILE A 56 -8.51 -10.71 -12.29
CA ILE A 56 -8.28 -9.98 -13.52
C ILE A 56 -9.20 -10.52 -14.61
N MET A 57 -9.89 -9.62 -15.30
CA MET A 57 -10.66 -9.92 -16.47
C MET A 57 -10.10 -9.16 -17.68
N LYS A 58 -9.77 -9.88 -18.76
CA LYS A 58 -9.17 -9.28 -19.97
C LYS A 58 -10.12 -8.30 -20.65
N ALA A 59 -11.43 -8.64 -20.72
CA ALA A 59 -12.44 -7.76 -21.26
C ALA A 59 -12.54 -6.49 -20.37
N GLY A 60 -12.39 -5.31 -20.97
CA GLY A 60 -12.37 -4.01 -20.29
C GLY A 60 -11.11 -3.77 -19.44
N LYS A 61 -10.14 -4.68 -19.45
CA LYS A 61 -8.95 -4.65 -18.57
C LYS A 61 -9.30 -4.42 -17.11
N VAL A 62 -10.30 -5.15 -16.64
CA VAL A 62 -10.81 -5.02 -15.29
C VAL A 62 -9.90 -5.71 -14.30
N ARG A 63 -9.67 -5.05 -13.17
CA ARG A 63 -9.02 -5.62 -11.99
C ARG A 63 -9.91 -5.37 -10.78
N VAL A 64 -10.36 -6.45 -10.17
CA VAL A 64 -11.07 -6.43 -8.89
C VAL A 64 -10.09 -6.87 -7.81
N THR A 65 -9.98 -6.13 -6.73
CA THR A 65 -9.18 -6.52 -5.57
C THR A 65 -10.02 -6.49 -4.31
N LEU A 66 -9.79 -7.48 -3.45
CA LEU A 66 -10.39 -7.58 -2.14
C LEU A 66 -9.26 -7.53 -1.10
N ASP A 67 -9.22 -6.48 -0.30
CA ASP A 67 -8.23 -6.30 0.75
C ASP A 67 -8.90 -6.55 2.11
N HIS A 68 -8.37 -7.48 2.87
CA HIS A 68 -8.88 -7.87 4.19
C HIS A 68 -7.74 -8.16 5.18
N HIS A 69 -8.06 -8.45 6.45
CA HIS A 69 -7.10 -8.61 7.54
C HIS A 69 -6.15 -7.41 7.65
N ILE A 70 -6.73 -6.21 7.60
CA ILE A 70 -5.95 -4.97 7.61
C ILE A 70 -5.43 -4.73 9.02
N ARG A 71 -4.11 -4.57 9.14
CA ARG A 71 -3.41 -4.20 10.38
C ARG A 71 -2.55 -2.99 10.15
N THR A 72 -2.38 -2.16 11.17
CA THR A 72 -1.56 -0.96 11.11
C THR A 72 -0.68 -0.83 12.34
N SER A 73 0.51 -0.22 12.18
CA SER A 73 1.40 0.12 13.28
C SER A 73 2.06 1.46 13.01
N ASN A 74 2.28 2.24 14.06
CA ASN A 74 3.04 3.48 14.02
C ASN A 74 4.54 3.30 14.31
N GLN A 75 5.00 2.08 14.37
CA GLN A 75 6.40 1.73 14.65
C GLN A 75 7.09 1.15 13.42
N PRO A 76 7.59 1.98 12.49
CA PRO A 76 8.23 1.53 11.25
C PRO A 76 9.43 0.61 11.47
N SER A 77 10.08 0.66 12.64
CA SER A 77 11.20 -0.22 13.01
C SER A 77 10.87 -1.71 12.95
N PHE A 78 9.60 -2.06 13.04
CA PHE A 78 9.14 -3.45 12.93
C PHE A 78 8.81 -3.90 11.50
N PHE A 79 9.10 -3.09 10.47
CA PHE A 79 8.65 -3.37 9.09
C PHE A 79 9.13 -4.72 8.55
N LEU A 80 10.33 -5.17 8.91
CA LEU A 80 10.88 -6.47 8.52
C LEU A 80 10.69 -7.56 9.59
N SER A 81 10.01 -7.26 10.68
CA SER A 81 9.76 -8.23 11.74
C SER A 81 8.57 -9.13 11.41
N SER A 82 8.69 -10.41 11.72
CA SER A 82 7.58 -11.37 11.60
C SER A 82 6.45 -11.11 12.60
N SER A 83 6.72 -10.37 13.65
CA SER A 83 5.74 -9.98 14.67
C SER A 83 5.97 -8.52 15.05
N TYR A 84 4.90 -7.73 15.09
CA TYR A 84 4.98 -6.32 15.48
C TYR A 84 3.72 -5.91 16.28
N PRO A 85 3.86 -4.93 17.17
CA PRO A 85 2.72 -4.33 17.83
C PRO A 85 1.90 -3.56 16.79
N GLY A 86 0.69 -4.00 16.54
CA GLY A 86 -0.16 -3.40 15.53
C GLY A 86 -1.63 -3.45 15.92
N PHE A 87 -2.38 -2.47 15.44
CA PHE A 87 -3.81 -2.41 15.59
C PHE A 87 -4.47 -3.10 14.40
N SER A 88 -5.36 -4.04 14.67
CA SER A 88 -6.17 -4.70 13.65
C SER A 88 -7.46 -3.93 13.43
N LEU A 89 -7.83 -3.72 12.16
CA LEU A 89 -9.17 -3.23 11.81
C LEU A 89 -10.09 -4.43 11.64
N PRO A 90 -10.83 -4.84 12.68
CA PRO A 90 -11.72 -5.97 12.57
C PRO A 90 -12.83 -5.65 11.56
N ASP A 91 -13.23 -6.66 10.81
CA ASP A 91 -14.33 -6.60 9.83
C ASP A 91 -14.13 -5.61 8.66
N ALA A 92 -12.97 -4.96 8.56
CA ALA A 92 -12.67 -4.10 7.43
C ALA A 92 -12.30 -4.94 6.20
N CYS A 93 -13.13 -4.85 5.17
CA CYS A 93 -12.90 -5.45 3.88
C CYS A 93 -13.09 -4.38 2.80
N ILE A 94 -12.08 -4.19 1.95
CA ILE A 94 -12.11 -3.16 0.91
C ILE A 94 -12.19 -3.85 -0.44
N LEU A 95 -13.31 -3.65 -1.13
CA LEU A 95 -13.50 -4.03 -2.52
C LEU A 95 -13.13 -2.84 -3.40
N GLU A 96 -12.14 -3.00 -4.28
CA GLU A 96 -11.76 -2.01 -5.27
C GLU A 96 -11.92 -2.58 -6.68
N VAL A 97 -12.60 -1.83 -7.55
CA VAL A 97 -12.78 -2.18 -8.97
C VAL A 97 -12.08 -1.13 -9.81
N LYS A 98 -11.11 -1.55 -10.63
CA LYS A 98 -10.43 -0.72 -11.63
C LYS A 98 -10.69 -1.28 -13.01
N TYR A 99 -10.94 -0.43 -13.97
CA TYR A 99 -11.09 -0.78 -15.38
C TYR A 99 -10.54 0.34 -16.26
N ASP A 100 -10.19 0.01 -17.48
CA ASP A 100 -9.56 0.97 -18.42
C ASP A 100 -10.56 1.53 -19.41
N GLN A 101 -11.29 0.68 -20.12
CA GLN A 101 -12.18 1.07 -21.22
C GLN A 101 -13.66 1.05 -20.82
N PHE A 102 -14.11 -0.07 -20.28
CA PHE A 102 -15.50 -0.25 -19.84
C PHE A 102 -15.57 -1.28 -18.74
N LEU A 103 -16.59 -1.22 -17.94
CA LEU A 103 -16.89 -2.22 -16.91
C LEU A 103 -17.92 -3.20 -17.45
N PRO A 104 -17.54 -4.48 -17.70
CA PRO A 104 -18.50 -5.50 -18.12
C PRO A 104 -19.68 -5.66 -17.13
N GLU A 105 -20.87 -5.85 -17.66
CA GLU A 105 -22.10 -5.93 -16.85
C GLU A 105 -22.04 -7.03 -15.80
N VAL A 106 -21.44 -8.17 -16.14
CA VAL A 106 -21.23 -9.26 -15.17
C VAL A 106 -20.41 -8.82 -13.96
N VAL A 107 -19.34 -8.03 -14.17
CA VAL A 107 -18.53 -7.52 -13.05
C VAL A 107 -19.32 -6.48 -12.27
N ARG A 108 -20.01 -5.58 -12.97
CA ARG A 108 -20.88 -4.58 -12.34
C ARG A 108 -21.91 -5.24 -11.42
N SER A 109 -22.60 -6.27 -11.91
CA SER A 109 -23.63 -7.00 -11.15
C SER A 109 -23.06 -7.71 -9.92
N ILE A 110 -21.91 -8.36 -10.04
CA ILE A 110 -21.28 -9.07 -8.94
C ILE A 110 -20.74 -8.11 -7.87
N THR A 111 -20.24 -6.94 -8.29
CA THR A 111 -19.65 -5.95 -7.37
C THR A 111 -20.63 -4.91 -6.87
N ALA A 112 -21.85 -4.89 -7.38
CA ALA A 112 -22.92 -4.01 -6.90
C ALA A 112 -23.44 -4.47 -5.54
N LEU A 113 -22.90 -3.88 -4.49
CA LEU A 113 -23.36 -4.11 -3.11
C LEU A 113 -24.51 -3.14 -2.81
N SER A 114 -25.75 -3.58 -2.98
CA SER A 114 -26.96 -2.75 -2.88
C SER A 114 -27.12 -1.97 -1.57
N SER A 115 -26.47 -2.41 -0.50
CA SER A 115 -26.54 -1.77 0.82
C SER A 115 -25.29 -0.93 1.17
N ARG A 116 -24.31 -0.81 0.27
CA ARG A 116 -23.04 -0.14 0.57
C ARG A 116 -22.69 0.87 -0.52
N PRO A 117 -22.74 2.17 -0.22
CA PRO A 117 -22.33 3.21 -1.17
C PRO A 117 -20.82 3.15 -1.44
N THR A 118 -20.45 3.53 -2.65
CA THR A 118 -19.03 3.72 -2.99
C THR A 118 -18.46 4.89 -2.23
N THR A 119 -17.29 4.72 -1.65
CA THR A 119 -16.58 5.76 -0.91
C THR A 119 -15.10 5.77 -1.25
N SER A 120 -14.43 6.90 -0.99
CA SER A 120 -12.98 6.93 -1.00
C SER A 120 -12.43 6.34 0.29
N PHE A 121 -11.44 5.44 0.17
CA PHE A 121 -10.79 4.84 1.33
C PHE A 121 -9.27 4.92 1.19
N SER A 122 -8.61 5.50 2.18
CA SER A 122 -7.16 5.54 2.28
C SER A 122 -6.69 4.74 3.49
N LYS A 123 -6.02 3.63 3.25
CA LYS A 123 -5.42 2.82 4.32
C LYS A 123 -4.43 3.64 5.17
N TYR A 124 -3.68 4.53 4.52
CA TYR A 124 -2.76 5.43 5.22
C TYR A 124 -3.52 6.41 6.12
N ALA A 125 -4.59 7.05 5.63
CA ALA A 125 -5.36 7.98 6.45
C ALA A 125 -5.96 7.26 7.67
N VAL A 126 -6.55 6.08 7.46
CA VAL A 126 -7.09 5.27 8.57
C VAL A 126 -6.00 4.86 9.55
N SER A 127 -4.81 4.47 9.08
CA SER A 127 -3.70 4.14 9.97
C SER A 127 -3.23 5.30 10.83
N ARG A 128 -3.53 6.56 10.44
CA ARG A 128 -3.19 7.76 11.23
C ARG A 128 -4.23 8.10 12.29
N ILE A 129 -5.49 7.75 12.09
CA ILE A 129 -6.58 8.02 13.05
C ILE A 129 -6.44 7.18 14.33
N PHE A 130 -5.99 5.94 14.22
CA PHE A 130 -5.83 5.02 15.35
C PHE A 130 -4.49 5.14 16.08
N GLN A 131 -3.78 6.25 15.94
CA GLN A 131 -2.42 6.46 16.48
C GLN A 131 -2.34 7.58 17.53
N GLU A 132 -3.48 8.11 17.96
CA GLU A 132 -3.58 9.04 19.09
C GLU A 132 -3.68 8.34 20.44
#